data_0d4738f6e494d3978fdb79802bc58463
#
_entry.id   0d4738f6e494d3978fdb79802bc58463
#
_cell.length_a   1.000
_cell.length_b   1.000
_cell.length_c   1.000
_cell.angle_alpha   90.00
_cell.angle_beta   90.00
_cell.angle_gamma   90.00
#
_symmetry.space_group_name_H-M   'P 1'
#
loop_
_entity.id
_entity.type
_entity.pdbx_description
1 polymer ?
#
loop_
_entity_poly.entity_id
_entity_poly.type
_entity_poly.pdbx_seq_one_letter_code
_entity_poly.pdbx_strand_id
1 'polypeptide(L)'
;MSNTFGKIYRLTTFGESHGPAIGGIIDGVPAGLKLDLEAIQHELDRRRPGQSDIVTGRRESDTVTFLSGIFEGVTTGTPIGFTIPNSDQHSADYDNMRGVLRPSHADFTYTAKYGVRDHRGGGRSSARETATRVVGGAVARQVLSHYGITVTAYTSRVGDIALAKAYTDLDLTLAENNAVRCPDPATAEAMIELIRQVKAEGDTVGGIVTCVIKGAPAGLGEPVADRLNAMLAGAMLSINAAKGFELGMGFEGSRMRGSQVIDPFTVGADGDITTTANHSGGIQGGISNGADIWFNVAFKPVATLLRPVDTVTENGQRVTLKARGRHDPCVVPRAVPVVEAMAAMTLLDAMLMNRSARL
;
A
#
# COMPACT_ATOMS: atom_id res chain seq x y z
N MET A 1 -0.06 -9.88 19.56
CA MET A 1 0.23 -9.96 18.10
C MET A 1 -0.93 -9.29 17.39
N SER A 2 -0.66 -8.38 16.46
CA SER A 2 -1.72 -7.66 15.77
C SER A 2 -1.83 -8.12 14.31
N ASN A 3 -2.96 -8.75 13.95
CA ASN A 3 -3.40 -9.00 12.59
C ASN A 3 -4.62 -8.13 12.26
N THR A 4 -4.90 -7.15 13.11
CA THR A 4 -6.00 -6.20 12.99
C THR A 4 -5.42 -4.80 12.82
N PHE A 5 -5.88 -4.10 11.81
CA PHE A 5 -5.63 -2.69 11.52
C PHE A 5 -6.87 -1.87 11.84
N GLY A 6 -6.68 -0.62 12.30
CA GLY A 6 -7.77 0.32 12.59
C GLY A 6 -8.35 0.21 13.99
N LYS A 7 -9.17 1.20 14.39
CA LYS A 7 -9.82 1.31 15.71
C LYS A 7 -11.34 1.15 15.62
N ILE A 8 -12.01 1.92 14.78
CA ILE A 8 -13.45 1.83 14.49
C ILE A 8 -13.64 1.07 13.19
N TYR A 9 -13.05 1.57 12.09
CA TYR A 9 -12.95 0.81 10.85
C TYR A 9 -11.79 -0.17 10.94
N ARG A 10 -12.09 -1.43 11.17
CA ARG A 10 -11.08 -2.46 11.44
C ARG A 10 -11.04 -3.50 10.35
N LEU A 11 -9.83 -3.90 9.98
CA LEU A 11 -9.58 -5.06 9.12
C LEU A 11 -8.73 -6.08 9.86
N THR A 12 -9.27 -7.25 10.14
CA THR A 12 -8.51 -8.41 10.63
C THR A 12 -8.23 -9.35 9.48
N THR A 13 -6.95 -9.65 9.20
CA THR A 13 -6.54 -10.51 8.09
C THR A 13 -6.04 -11.87 8.56
N PHE A 14 -6.27 -12.92 7.76
CA PHE A 14 -5.81 -14.28 8.01
C PHE A 14 -5.36 -14.97 6.71
N GLY A 15 -4.80 -16.16 6.85
CA GLY A 15 -4.30 -16.98 5.73
C GLY A 15 -2.86 -16.66 5.33
N GLU A 16 -2.24 -17.55 4.58
CA GLU A 16 -0.85 -17.52 4.19
C GLU A 16 -0.67 -17.70 2.69
N SER A 17 0.49 -17.31 2.15
CA SER A 17 0.74 -17.29 0.70
C SER A 17 0.64 -18.65 0.01
N HIS A 18 0.84 -19.74 0.76
CA HIS A 18 0.77 -21.12 0.27
C HIS A 18 -0.26 -21.96 1.06
N GLY A 19 -1.13 -21.31 1.84
CA GLY A 19 -2.34 -21.91 2.38
C GLY A 19 -3.45 -22.01 1.32
N PRO A 20 -4.60 -22.60 1.66
CA PRO A 20 -5.72 -22.75 0.71
C PRO A 20 -6.33 -21.42 0.27
N ALA A 21 -6.34 -20.43 1.17
CA ALA A 21 -6.88 -19.10 0.92
C ALA A 21 -6.27 -18.08 1.87
N ILE A 22 -6.44 -16.81 1.51
CA ILE A 22 -6.31 -15.66 2.40
C ILE A 22 -7.70 -15.04 2.58
N GLY A 23 -7.91 -14.26 3.62
CA GLY A 23 -9.18 -13.58 3.84
C GLY A 23 -9.11 -12.54 4.93
N GLY A 24 -10.24 -11.94 5.22
CA GLY A 24 -10.35 -10.93 6.26
C GLY A 24 -11.77 -10.74 6.77
N ILE A 25 -11.85 -10.00 7.86
CA ILE A 25 -13.09 -9.51 8.44
C ILE A 25 -12.96 -7.99 8.54
N ILE A 26 -13.86 -7.26 7.88
CA ILE A 26 -13.99 -5.81 7.99
C ILE A 26 -15.11 -5.53 8.98
N ASP A 27 -14.80 -4.75 10.01
CA ASP A 27 -15.76 -4.34 11.03
C ASP A 27 -15.82 -2.80 11.10
N GLY A 28 -16.94 -2.25 11.54
CA GLY A 28 -17.14 -0.80 11.62
C GLY A 28 -17.54 -0.12 10.30
N VAL A 29 -17.99 -0.88 9.30
CA VAL A 29 -18.57 -0.31 8.07
C VAL A 29 -19.97 0.22 8.40
N PRO A 30 -20.30 1.49 8.08
CA PRO A 30 -21.66 2.00 8.25
C PRO A 30 -22.68 1.16 7.48
N ALA A 31 -23.86 0.93 8.07
CA ALA A 31 -24.98 0.30 7.39
C ALA A 31 -25.58 1.21 6.31
N GLY A 32 -26.19 0.60 5.29
CA GLY A 32 -26.95 1.32 4.26
C GLY A 32 -26.13 1.77 3.05
N LEU A 33 -24.84 1.43 2.97
CA LEU A 33 -24.04 1.69 1.78
C LEU A 33 -24.33 0.62 0.72
N LYS A 34 -24.75 1.03 -0.46
CA LYS A 34 -24.79 0.14 -1.64
C LYS A 34 -23.38 -0.06 -2.14
N LEU A 35 -22.86 -1.29 -2.00
CA LEU A 35 -21.53 -1.64 -2.46
C LEU A 35 -21.51 -1.98 -3.95
N ASP A 36 -20.56 -1.41 -4.65
CA ASP A 36 -20.17 -1.84 -5.98
C ASP A 36 -19.11 -2.95 -5.84
N LEU A 37 -19.55 -4.21 -5.98
CA LEU A 37 -18.69 -5.38 -5.85
C LEU A 37 -17.73 -5.55 -7.04
N GLU A 38 -18.13 -5.07 -8.23
CA GLU A 38 -17.29 -5.09 -9.42
C GLU A 38 -16.13 -4.10 -9.27
N ALA A 39 -16.40 -2.91 -8.72
CA ALA A 39 -15.34 -1.96 -8.39
C ALA A 39 -14.35 -2.51 -7.36
N ILE A 40 -14.81 -3.29 -6.35
CA ILE A 40 -13.91 -3.96 -5.40
C ILE A 40 -13.04 -5.00 -6.12
N GLN A 41 -13.62 -5.80 -7.01
CA GLN A 41 -12.86 -6.77 -7.80
C GLN A 41 -11.85 -6.08 -8.72
N HIS A 42 -12.21 -4.94 -9.33
CA HIS A 42 -11.32 -4.14 -10.15
C HIS A 42 -10.08 -3.66 -9.36
N GLU A 43 -10.25 -3.22 -8.11
CA GLU A 43 -9.10 -2.87 -7.26
C GLU A 43 -8.16 -4.07 -6.99
N LEU A 44 -8.73 -5.26 -6.81
CA LEU A 44 -7.93 -6.50 -6.71
C LEU A 44 -7.21 -6.82 -8.02
N ASP A 45 -7.87 -6.60 -9.15
CA ASP A 45 -7.28 -6.78 -10.49
C ASP A 45 -6.10 -5.81 -10.71
N ARG A 46 -6.18 -4.58 -10.23
CA ARG A 46 -5.06 -3.62 -10.24
C ARG A 46 -3.87 -4.11 -9.41
N ARG A 47 -4.11 -4.87 -8.33
CA ARG A 47 -3.06 -5.38 -7.43
C ARG A 47 -2.51 -6.73 -7.87
N ARG A 48 -3.27 -7.62 -8.49
CA ARG A 48 -2.90 -9.02 -8.78
C ARG A 48 -1.56 -9.15 -9.51
N PRO A 49 -0.86 -10.30 -9.40
CA PRO A 49 0.33 -10.58 -10.19
C PRO A 49 0.00 -10.87 -11.66
N GLY A 50 1.01 -10.84 -12.53
CA GLY A 50 0.87 -11.27 -13.93
C GLY A 50 0.19 -10.28 -14.87
N GLN A 51 0.14 -8.99 -14.52
CA GLN A 51 -0.54 -7.96 -15.30
C GLN A 51 0.26 -7.47 -16.52
N SER A 52 1.59 -7.58 -16.47
CA SER A 52 2.49 -7.08 -17.50
C SER A 52 3.83 -7.82 -17.49
N ASP A 53 4.69 -7.51 -18.46
CA ASP A 53 6.05 -8.06 -18.56
C ASP A 53 7.02 -7.51 -17.50
N ILE A 54 6.70 -6.40 -16.84
CA ILE A 54 7.52 -5.79 -15.78
C ILE A 54 7.18 -6.26 -14.35
N VAL A 55 6.25 -7.21 -14.20
CA VAL A 55 5.88 -7.82 -12.90
C VAL A 55 6.15 -9.32 -12.92
N THR A 56 5.90 -9.99 -11.79
CA THR A 56 6.03 -11.45 -11.68
C THR A 56 5.14 -12.20 -12.66
N GLY A 57 5.64 -13.33 -13.18
CA GLY A 57 4.85 -14.23 -14.03
C GLY A 57 3.83 -15.11 -13.31
N ARG A 58 3.67 -14.99 -11.98
CA ARG A 58 2.61 -15.67 -11.22
C ARG A 58 1.24 -15.19 -11.71
N ARG A 59 0.26 -16.09 -11.74
CA ARG A 59 -1.12 -15.79 -12.19
C ARG A 59 -2.11 -16.17 -11.11
N GLU A 60 -2.70 -15.18 -10.46
CA GLU A 60 -3.79 -15.35 -9.50
C GLU A 60 -5.00 -14.59 -10.02
N SER A 61 -6.19 -15.14 -9.86
CA SER A 61 -7.43 -14.43 -10.20
C SER A 61 -7.74 -13.35 -9.18
N ASP A 62 -7.28 -13.52 -7.93
CA ASP A 62 -7.61 -12.67 -6.79
C ASP A 62 -9.13 -12.45 -6.62
N THR A 63 -9.94 -13.43 -7.04
CA THR A 63 -11.40 -13.34 -6.97
C THR A 63 -11.84 -13.36 -5.50
N VAL A 64 -12.55 -12.30 -5.09
CA VAL A 64 -13.07 -12.19 -3.73
C VAL A 64 -14.46 -12.81 -3.62
N THR A 65 -14.69 -13.56 -2.53
CA THR A 65 -16.01 -14.08 -2.15
C THR A 65 -16.39 -13.47 -0.81
N PHE A 66 -17.51 -12.75 -0.77
CA PHE A 66 -18.08 -12.21 0.47
C PHE A 66 -18.96 -13.23 1.15
N LEU A 67 -18.86 -13.34 2.47
CA LEU A 67 -19.51 -14.37 3.28
C LEU A 67 -20.57 -13.81 4.22
N SER A 68 -20.49 -12.53 4.58
CA SER A 68 -21.39 -11.88 5.54
C SER A 68 -21.34 -10.35 5.41
N GLY A 69 -22.25 -9.66 6.12
CA GLY A 69 -22.25 -8.20 6.25
C GLY A 69 -22.86 -7.44 5.07
N ILE A 70 -23.35 -8.15 4.04
CA ILE A 70 -23.96 -7.60 2.84
C ILE A 70 -25.29 -8.30 2.58
N PHE A 71 -26.37 -7.55 2.39
CA PHE A 71 -27.67 -8.07 2.01
C PHE A 71 -28.19 -7.28 0.80
N GLU A 72 -28.52 -7.96 -0.30
CA GLU A 72 -28.96 -7.36 -1.57
C GLU A 72 -28.03 -6.24 -2.07
N GLY A 73 -26.71 -6.42 -1.89
CA GLY A 73 -25.68 -5.46 -2.28
C GLY A 73 -25.52 -4.27 -1.33
N VAL A 74 -26.20 -4.26 -0.18
CA VAL A 74 -26.16 -3.17 0.81
C VAL A 74 -25.49 -3.65 2.10
N THR A 75 -24.63 -2.81 2.70
CA THR A 75 -23.98 -3.10 3.97
C THR A 75 -24.99 -3.12 5.11
N THR A 76 -24.91 -4.13 5.99
CA THR A 76 -25.84 -4.32 7.11
C THR A 76 -25.36 -3.68 8.42
N GLY A 77 -24.13 -3.14 8.46
CA GLY A 77 -23.49 -2.66 9.69
C GLY A 77 -22.88 -3.76 10.55
N THR A 78 -23.00 -5.03 10.14
CA THR A 78 -22.38 -6.18 10.78
C THR A 78 -21.04 -6.53 10.08
N PRO A 79 -20.17 -7.38 10.69
CA PRO A 79 -18.88 -7.68 10.09
C PRO A 79 -18.98 -8.27 8.68
N ILE A 80 -18.20 -7.70 7.75
CA ILE A 80 -18.07 -8.20 6.37
C ILE A 80 -16.92 -9.20 6.34
N GLY A 81 -17.27 -10.50 6.29
CA GLY A 81 -16.31 -11.58 6.11
C GLY A 81 -16.09 -11.86 4.63
N PHE A 82 -14.83 -12.12 4.24
CA PHE A 82 -14.48 -12.45 2.85
C PHE A 82 -13.28 -13.38 2.76
N THR A 83 -13.18 -14.09 1.62
CA THR A 83 -12.06 -14.97 1.28
C THR A 83 -11.60 -14.75 -0.15
N ILE A 84 -10.30 -15.03 -0.39
CA ILE A 84 -9.64 -15.03 -1.71
C ILE A 84 -8.85 -16.33 -1.80
N PRO A 85 -9.18 -17.29 -2.70
CA PRO A 85 -8.46 -18.54 -2.85
C PRO A 85 -7.03 -18.31 -3.38
N ASN A 86 -6.11 -19.20 -3.02
CA ASN A 86 -4.78 -19.30 -3.63
C ASN A 86 -4.82 -20.39 -4.70
N SER A 87 -4.77 -20.03 -5.98
CA SER A 87 -4.93 -20.94 -7.10
C SER A 87 -3.61 -21.29 -7.81
N ASP A 88 -2.61 -20.44 -7.78
CA ASP A 88 -1.32 -20.60 -8.49
C ASP A 88 -0.13 -20.65 -7.52
N GLN A 89 -0.23 -21.49 -6.48
CA GLN A 89 0.86 -21.75 -5.54
C GLN A 89 1.70 -22.94 -6.03
N HIS A 90 3.01 -22.73 -6.21
CA HIS A 90 3.96 -23.76 -6.58
C HIS A 90 4.94 -23.98 -5.41
N SER A 91 4.54 -24.81 -4.46
CA SER A 91 5.32 -25.07 -3.23
C SER A 91 6.69 -25.70 -3.50
N ALA A 92 6.80 -26.51 -4.57
CA ALA A 92 8.06 -27.13 -4.99
C ALA A 92 9.16 -26.11 -5.41
N ASP A 93 8.79 -24.90 -5.82
CA ASP A 93 9.74 -23.83 -6.16
C ASP A 93 10.58 -23.39 -4.95
N TYR A 94 10.18 -23.76 -3.75
CA TYR A 94 10.81 -23.35 -2.49
C TYR A 94 11.62 -24.48 -1.81
N ASP A 95 11.66 -25.68 -2.36
CA ASP A 95 12.35 -26.81 -1.73
C ASP A 95 13.86 -26.56 -1.56
N ASN A 96 14.50 -25.87 -2.50
CA ASN A 96 15.91 -25.48 -2.41
C ASN A 96 16.19 -24.37 -1.39
N MET A 97 15.15 -23.79 -0.80
CA MET A 97 15.23 -22.74 0.23
C MET A 97 14.90 -23.27 1.63
N ARG A 98 14.63 -24.59 1.75
CA ARG A 98 14.38 -25.22 3.04
C ARG A 98 15.65 -25.15 3.90
N GLY A 99 15.53 -24.57 5.09
CA GLY A 99 16.66 -24.41 6.02
C GLY A 99 17.70 -23.36 5.60
N VAL A 100 17.50 -22.63 4.48
CA VAL A 100 18.38 -21.55 4.05
C VAL A 100 17.73 -20.19 4.37
N LEU A 101 18.52 -19.24 4.85
CA LEU A 101 18.06 -17.90 5.20
C LEU A 101 18.28 -16.95 4.00
N ARG A 102 17.19 -16.49 3.38
CA ARG A 102 17.28 -15.52 2.28
C ARG A 102 17.73 -14.16 2.81
N PRO A 103 18.79 -13.56 2.25
CA PRO A 103 19.23 -12.22 2.65
C PRO A 103 18.10 -11.18 2.51
N SER A 104 17.98 -10.29 3.48
CA SER A 104 16.97 -9.21 3.51
C SER A 104 15.51 -9.68 3.46
N HIS A 105 15.25 -10.99 3.61
CA HIS A 105 13.89 -11.57 3.74
C HIS A 105 13.55 -11.83 5.22
N ALA A 106 12.29 -12.14 5.50
CA ALA A 106 11.80 -12.38 6.86
C ALA A 106 12.16 -13.77 7.43
N ASP A 107 12.89 -14.62 6.73
CA ASP A 107 13.14 -16.01 7.12
C ASP A 107 13.74 -16.14 8.52
N PHE A 108 14.84 -15.44 8.76
CA PHE A 108 15.51 -15.45 10.07
C PHE A 108 14.63 -14.84 11.17
N THR A 109 14.08 -13.65 10.92
CA THR A 109 13.27 -12.92 11.93
C THR A 109 12.00 -13.65 12.28
N TYR A 110 11.39 -14.36 11.32
CA TYR A 110 10.20 -15.16 11.54
C TYR A 110 10.50 -16.39 12.42
N THR A 111 11.57 -17.11 12.10
CA THR A 111 12.05 -18.26 12.90
C THR A 111 12.47 -17.82 14.31
N ALA A 112 13.21 -16.72 14.44
CA ALA A 112 13.63 -16.18 15.74
C ALA A 112 12.44 -15.77 16.62
N LYS A 113 11.34 -15.29 16.02
CA LYS A 113 10.16 -14.84 16.76
C LYS A 113 9.22 -15.98 17.13
N TYR A 114 8.95 -16.88 16.19
CA TYR A 114 7.88 -17.88 16.34
C TYR A 114 8.41 -19.32 16.55
N GLY A 115 9.70 -19.57 16.33
CA GLY A 115 10.31 -20.91 16.43
C GLY A 115 9.91 -21.85 15.29
N VAL A 116 8.88 -21.53 14.53
CA VAL A 116 8.36 -22.33 13.40
C VAL A 116 8.15 -21.44 12.20
N ARG A 117 8.59 -21.91 11.04
CA ARG A 117 8.41 -21.23 9.75
C ARG A 117 7.94 -22.22 8.68
N ASP A 118 6.88 -21.89 7.96
CA ASP A 118 6.57 -22.57 6.71
C ASP A 118 7.56 -22.08 5.62
N HIS A 119 8.44 -22.96 5.15
CA HIS A 119 9.44 -22.64 4.15
C HIS A 119 8.85 -22.46 2.73
N ARG A 120 7.61 -22.88 2.51
CA ARG A 120 6.90 -22.80 1.23
C ARG A 120 6.48 -21.36 0.92
N GLY A 121 7.42 -20.43 0.81
CA GLY A 121 7.18 -19.03 0.52
C GLY A 121 7.40 -18.09 1.70
N GLY A 122 6.66 -16.99 1.77
CA GLY A 122 6.79 -15.96 2.80
C GLY A 122 5.73 -16.03 3.92
N GLY A 123 4.80 -16.98 3.86
CA GLY A 123 3.70 -17.08 4.83
C GLY A 123 2.92 -15.75 4.95
N ARG A 124 2.73 -15.28 6.19
CA ARG A 124 2.13 -13.98 6.50
C ARG A 124 3.02 -12.78 6.13
N SER A 125 4.33 -12.96 5.98
CA SER A 125 5.24 -11.90 5.53
C SER A 125 5.27 -11.73 4.00
N SER A 126 4.54 -12.54 3.26
CA SER A 126 4.41 -12.43 1.81
C SER A 126 3.53 -11.25 1.41
N ALA A 127 3.87 -10.57 0.30
CA ALA A 127 3.03 -9.56 -0.31
C ALA A 127 1.65 -10.09 -0.76
N ARG A 128 1.42 -11.41 -0.73
CA ARG A 128 0.13 -12.04 -1.02
C ARG A 128 -0.96 -11.53 -0.06
N GLU A 129 -0.65 -11.33 1.22
CA GLU A 129 -1.60 -10.85 2.22
C GLU A 129 -2.16 -9.47 1.89
N THR A 130 -1.45 -8.64 1.10
CA THR A 130 -1.93 -7.30 0.73
C THR A 130 -3.20 -7.31 -0.11
N ALA A 131 -3.57 -8.43 -0.74
CA ALA A 131 -4.86 -8.53 -1.42
C ALA A 131 -6.04 -8.35 -0.45
N THR A 132 -5.93 -8.84 0.78
CA THR A 132 -6.95 -8.62 1.80
C THR A 132 -7.06 -7.15 2.22
N ARG A 133 -5.93 -6.43 2.23
CA ARG A 133 -5.92 -4.98 2.51
C ARG A 133 -6.60 -4.19 1.39
N VAL A 134 -6.42 -4.61 0.14
CA VAL A 134 -7.08 -3.97 -1.01
C VAL A 134 -8.59 -4.13 -0.93
N VAL A 135 -9.12 -5.28 -0.51
CA VAL A 135 -10.57 -5.43 -0.25
C VAL A 135 -11.05 -4.44 0.81
N GLY A 136 -10.36 -4.38 1.97
CA GLY A 136 -10.71 -3.42 3.03
C GLY A 136 -10.62 -1.97 2.56
N GLY A 137 -9.58 -1.63 1.78
CA GLY A 137 -9.41 -0.31 1.22
C GLY A 137 -10.45 0.06 0.17
N ALA A 138 -10.86 -0.88 -0.69
CA ALA A 138 -11.89 -0.67 -1.70
C ALA A 138 -13.27 -0.38 -1.06
N VAL A 139 -13.62 -1.10 0.01
CA VAL A 139 -14.82 -0.80 0.80
C VAL A 139 -14.70 0.59 1.44
N ALA A 140 -13.55 0.92 2.04
CA ALA A 140 -13.31 2.24 2.65
C ALA A 140 -13.41 3.37 1.62
N ARG A 141 -12.87 3.20 0.41
CA ARG A 141 -12.96 4.19 -0.68
C ARG A 141 -14.40 4.46 -1.09
N GLN A 142 -15.26 3.46 -1.11
CA GLN A 142 -16.69 3.64 -1.43
C GLN A 142 -17.42 4.44 -0.33
N VAL A 143 -17.08 4.23 0.95
CA VAL A 143 -17.58 5.08 2.04
C VAL A 143 -17.08 6.52 1.88
N LEU A 144 -15.77 6.70 1.61
CA LEU A 144 -15.15 8.01 1.45
C LEU A 144 -15.71 8.78 0.26
N SER A 145 -15.97 8.10 -0.86
CA SER A 145 -16.53 8.72 -2.06
C SER A 145 -17.92 9.33 -1.82
N HIS A 146 -18.70 8.76 -0.90
CA HIS A 146 -19.97 9.32 -0.47
C HIS A 146 -19.82 10.72 0.17
N TYR A 147 -18.62 11.02 0.70
CA TYR A 147 -18.27 12.32 1.26
C TYR A 147 -17.45 13.20 0.28
N GLY A 148 -17.37 12.82 -0.99
CA GLY A 148 -16.58 13.54 -1.99
C GLY A 148 -15.06 13.39 -1.85
N ILE A 149 -14.60 12.45 -1.06
CA ILE A 149 -13.16 12.22 -0.81
C ILE A 149 -12.62 11.19 -1.80
N THR A 150 -11.52 11.54 -2.46
CA THR A 150 -10.80 10.65 -3.38
C THR A 150 -9.39 10.35 -2.86
N VAL A 151 -8.92 9.13 -3.13
CA VAL A 151 -7.57 8.68 -2.80
C VAL A 151 -6.95 8.14 -4.08
N THR A 152 -5.87 8.75 -4.52
CA THR A 152 -5.15 8.37 -5.75
C THR A 152 -3.67 8.24 -5.46
N ALA A 153 -3.07 7.14 -5.86
CA ALA A 153 -1.63 6.95 -5.76
C ALA A 153 -1.03 6.63 -7.14
N TYR A 154 0.24 6.90 -7.29
CA TYR A 154 0.98 6.65 -8.53
C TYR A 154 2.46 6.42 -8.26
N THR A 155 3.14 5.79 -9.20
CA THR A 155 4.59 5.63 -9.17
C THR A 155 5.25 6.94 -9.52
N SER A 156 5.98 7.53 -8.57
CA SER A 156 6.73 8.77 -8.77
C SER A 156 8.23 8.55 -8.98
N ARG A 157 8.75 7.34 -8.64
CA ARG A 157 10.16 7.01 -8.84
C ARG A 157 10.39 5.51 -9.00
N VAL A 158 11.28 5.12 -9.88
CA VAL A 158 11.86 3.77 -9.97
C VAL A 158 13.38 3.90 -10.12
N GLY A 159 14.14 3.35 -9.17
CA GLY A 159 15.57 3.55 -9.11
C GLY A 159 15.93 5.03 -9.07
N ASP A 160 16.74 5.49 -10.02
CA ASP A 160 17.14 6.90 -10.16
C ASP A 160 16.22 7.71 -11.08
N ILE A 161 15.28 7.06 -11.78
CA ILE A 161 14.32 7.73 -12.65
C ILE A 161 13.16 8.25 -11.80
N ALA A 162 13.06 9.57 -11.67
CA ALA A 162 12.06 10.25 -10.87
C ALA A 162 11.19 11.19 -11.72
N LEU A 163 9.93 11.27 -11.36
CA LEU A 163 9.00 12.25 -11.89
C LEU A 163 9.38 13.65 -11.38
N ALA A 164 9.59 14.59 -12.31
CA ALA A 164 10.05 15.94 -11.96
C ALA A 164 8.90 16.90 -11.61
N LYS A 165 7.67 16.61 -12.08
CA LYS A 165 6.51 17.48 -11.89
C LYS A 165 5.86 17.26 -10.53
N ALA A 166 5.35 18.32 -9.90
CA ALA A 166 4.50 18.23 -8.74
C ALA A 166 3.15 17.57 -9.09
N TYR A 167 2.48 16.97 -8.11
CA TYR A 167 1.18 16.31 -8.32
C TYR A 167 0.10 17.28 -8.83
N THR A 168 0.22 18.56 -8.50
CA THR A 168 -0.67 19.65 -8.95
C THR A 168 -0.60 19.92 -10.44
N ASP A 169 0.52 19.57 -11.08
CA ASP A 169 0.80 19.83 -12.50
C ASP A 169 0.56 18.59 -13.36
N LEU A 170 -0.06 17.56 -12.79
CA LEU A 170 -0.28 16.26 -13.42
C LEU A 170 -1.76 15.92 -13.49
N ASP A 171 -2.16 15.29 -14.60
CA ASP A 171 -3.42 14.52 -14.64
C ASP A 171 -3.15 13.12 -14.10
N LEU A 172 -3.52 12.92 -12.83
CA LEU A 172 -3.30 11.65 -12.12
C LEU A 172 -4.10 10.48 -12.71
N THR A 173 -5.16 10.74 -13.50
CA THR A 173 -5.94 9.69 -14.15
C THR A 173 -5.13 8.93 -15.20
N LEU A 174 -4.08 9.55 -15.75
CA LEU A 174 -3.18 8.93 -16.71
C LEU A 174 -2.29 7.84 -16.11
N ALA A 175 -2.20 7.75 -14.79
CA ALA A 175 -1.39 6.72 -14.11
C ALA A 175 -1.79 5.30 -14.50
N GLU A 176 -3.07 5.02 -14.70
CA GLU A 176 -3.56 3.69 -15.06
C GLU A 176 -3.36 3.34 -16.56
N ASN A 177 -2.91 4.27 -17.39
CA ASN A 177 -2.72 4.07 -18.83
C ASN A 177 -1.42 3.32 -19.16
N ASN A 178 -0.59 2.99 -18.17
CA ASN A 178 0.68 2.27 -18.38
C ASN A 178 0.98 1.28 -17.24
N ALA A 179 1.84 0.32 -17.54
CA ALA A 179 2.14 -0.79 -16.63
C ALA A 179 2.88 -0.37 -15.34
N VAL A 180 3.60 0.76 -15.35
CA VAL A 180 4.32 1.24 -14.16
C VAL A 180 3.47 2.17 -13.30
N ARG A 181 2.29 2.60 -13.77
CA ARG A 181 1.38 3.54 -13.09
C ARG A 181 2.02 4.89 -12.78
N CYS A 182 2.69 5.47 -13.77
CA CYS A 182 3.24 6.82 -13.70
C CYS A 182 2.39 7.76 -14.59
N PRO A 183 1.92 8.92 -14.08
CA PRO A 183 1.03 9.81 -14.84
C PRO A 183 1.72 10.61 -15.95
N ASP A 184 3.06 10.62 -16.03
CA ASP A 184 3.81 11.23 -17.12
C ASP A 184 4.30 10.16 -18.10
N PRO A 185 3.81 10.13 -19.36
CA PRO A 185 4.11 9.05 -20.29
C PRO A 185 5.60 8.86 -20.59
N ALA A 186 6.36 9.96 -20.72
CA ALA A 186 7.79 9.89 -21.05
C ALA A 186 8.59 9.28 -19.86
N THR A 187 8.28 9.70 -18.64
CA THR A 187 8.88 9.13 -17.42
C THR A 187 8.46 7.68 -17.23
N ALA A 188 7.20 7.34 -17.55
CA ALA A 188 6.70 5.98 -17.48
C ALA A 188 7.47 5.02 -18.39
N GLU A 189 7.74 5.43 -19.65
CA GLU A 189 8.51 4.61 -20.59
C GLU A 189 9.95 4.37 -20.10
N ALA A 190 10.61 5.39 -19.59
CA ALA A 190 11.95 5.26 -19.02
C ALA A 190 11.98 4.33 -17.79
N MET A 191 10.98 4.42 -16.90
CA MET A 191 10.85 3.53 -15.75
C MET A 191 10.62 2.07 -16.18
N ILE A 192 9.77 1.84 -17.18
CA ILE A 192 9.47 0.50 -17.73
C ILE A 192 10.73 -0.12 -18.30
N GLU A 193 11.51 0.65 -19.07
CA GLU A 193 12.76 0.16 -19.66
C GLU A 193 13.80 -0.17 -18.60
N LEU A 194 13.95 0.65 -17.56
CA LEU A 194 14.83 0.33 -16.43
C LEU A 194 14.41 -0.98 -15.75
N ILE A 195 13.10 -1.21 -15.52
CA ILE A 195 12.62 -2.45 -14.89
C ILE A 195 12.93 -3.66 -15.79
N ARG A 196 12.77 -3.54 -17.12
CA ARG A 196 13.11 -4.60 -18.08
C ARG A 196 14.59 -4.94 -18.05
N GLN A 197 15.45 -3.93 -18.04
CA GLN A 197 16.91 -4.10 -17.95
C GLN A 197 17.28 -4.84 -16.66
N VAL A 198 16.83 -4.36 -15.51
CA VAL A 198 17.11 -4.96 -14.20
C VAL A 198 16.58 -6.40 -14.11
N LYS A 199 15.41 -6.67 -14.70
CA LYS A 199 14.86 -8.02 -14.80
C LYS A 199 15.74 -8.95 -15.64
N ALA A 200 16.27 -8.46 -16.78
CA ALA A 200 17.16 -9.24 -17.64
C ALA A 200 18.48 -9.59 -16.94
N GLU A 201 18.95 -8.72 -16.06
CA GLU A 201 20.14 -8.94 -15.21
C GLU A 201 19.89 -9.91 -14.04
N GLY A 202 18.64 -10.33 -13.81
CA GLY A 202 18.25 -11.17 -12.67
C GLY A 202 18.29 -10.42 -11.33
N ASP A 203 18.23 -9.09 -11.37
CA ASP A 203 18.26 -8.18 -10.23
C ASP A 203 16.87 -7.58 -9.94
N THR A 204 16.79 -6.66 -8.98
CA THR A 204 15.55 -5.99 -8.57
C THR A 204 15.81 -4.52 -8.30
N VAL A 205 14.78 -3.69 -8.46
CA VAL A 205 14.83 -2.25 -8.21
C VAL A 205 13.67 -1.82 -7.33
N GLY A 206 13.92 -0.85 -6.46
CA GLY A 206 12.91 -0.18 -5.64
C GLY A 206 12.41 1.12 -6.26
N GLY A 207 11.65 1.88 -5.50
CA GLY A 207 11.17 3.18 -5.93
C GLY A 207 10.23 3.82 -4.92
N ILE A 208 9.45 4.81 -5.38
CA ILE A 208 8.56 5.61 -4.54
C ILE A 208 7.15 5.61 -5.16
N VAL A 209 6.16 5.45 -4.30
CA VAL A 209 4.75 5.71 -4.58
C VAL A 209 4.37 7.02 -3.91
N THR A 210 3.81 7.95 -4.67
CA THR A 210 3.18 9.17 -4.13
C THR A 210 1.67 8.94 -4.04
N CYS A 211 1.07 9.34 -2.93
CA CYS A 211 -0.37 9.29 -2.70
C CYS A 211 -0.91 10.68 -2.45
N VAL A 212 -2.06 10.98 -3.04
CA VAL A 212 -2.80 12.25 -2.88
C VAL A 212 -4.23 11.93 -2.47
N ILE A 213 -4.67 12.53 -1.38
CA ILE A 213 -6.05 12.48 -0.88
C ILE A 213 -6.66 13.86 -1.07
N LYS A 214 -7.75 13.94 -1.83
CA LYS A 214 -8.50 15.19 -2.08
C LYS A 214 -9.85 15.16 -1.40
N GLY A 215 -10.33 16.33 -0.99
CA GLY A 215 -11.64 16.49 -0.36
C GLY A 215 -11.71 16.08 1.11
N ALA A 216 -10.59 15.76 1.75
CA ALA A 216 -10.58 15.49 3.18
C ALA A 216 -10.91 16.76 3.98
N PRO A 217 -11.89 16.73 4.90
CA PRO A 217 -12.24 17.92 5.69
C PRO A 217 -11.11 18.26 6.66
N ALA A 218 -11.04 19.50 7.11
CA ALA A 218 -10.24 19.91 8.25
C ALA A 218 -10.75 19.24 9.53
N GLY A 219 -9.83 18.88 10.44
CA GLY A 219 -10.18 18.40 11.78
C GLY A 219 -10.01 16.89 11.98
N LEU A 220 -9.46 16.13 11.04
CA LEU A 220 -9.21 14.69 11.20
C LEU A 220 -7.85 14.43 11.84
N GLY A 221 -7.81 13.57 12.86
CA GLY A 221 -6.61 13.24 13.63
C GLY A 221 -6.56 13.97 14.95
N GLU A 222 -5.53 13.68 15.73
CA GLU A 222 -5.36 14.15 17.11
C GLU A 222 -4.03 14.91 17.28
N PRO A 223 -3.93 15.83 18.26
CA PRO A 223 -2.73 16.66 18.44
C PRO A 223 -1.56 15.91 19.09
N VAL A 224 -1.77 14.79 19.76
CA VAL A 224 -0.71 14.07 20.52
C VAL A 224 -0.54 12.64 20.02
N ALA A 225 -1.36 11.71 20.44
CA ALA A 225 -1.18 10.29 20.10
C ALA A 225 -1.83 10.02 18.75
N ASP A 226 -2.68 9.71 18.26
CA ASP A 226 -3.29 9.42 16.97
C ASP A 226 -3.20 10.57 15.95
N ARG A 227 -2.04 11.21 15.88
CA ARG A 227 -1.77 12.20 14.84
C ARG A 227 -2.01 11.58 13.46
N LEU A 228 -2.75 12.24 12.58
CA LEU A 228 -3.10 11.68 11.28
C LEU A 228 -1.87 11.31 10.44
N ASN A 229 -0.80 12.12 10.49
CA ASN A 229 0.46 11.80 9.84
C ASN A 229 1.14 10.55 10.45
N ALA A 230 1.04 10.32 11.76
CA ALA A 230 1.58 9.14 12.41
C ALA A 230 0.75 7.88 12.07
N MET A 231 -0.57 8.00 12.02
CA MET A 231 -1.46 6.92 11.58
C MET A 231 -1.19 6.52 10.13
N LEU A 232 -1.06 7.50 9.22
CA LEU A 232 -0.70 7.26 7.81
C LEU A 232 0.69 6.61 7.70
N ALA A 233 1.69 7.15 8.41
CA ALA A 233 3.04 6.57 8.41
C ALA A 233 3.06 5.13 8.90
N GLY A 234 2.37 4.83 10.00
CA GLY A 234 2.24 3.47 10.55
C GLY A 234 1.54 2.52 9.57
N ALA A 235 0.47 2.99 8.91
CA ALA A 235 -0.23 2.24 7.88
C ALA A 235 0.70 1.91 6.69
N MET A 236 1.41 2.90 6.15
CA MET A 236 2.31 2.73 5.00
C MET A 236 3.51 1.85 5.33
N LEU A 237 4.15 2.04 6.49
CA LEU A 237 5.30 1.24 6.93
C LEU A 237 4.92 -0.21 7.29
N SER A 238 3.63 -0.50 7.46
CA SER A 238 3.11 -1.87 7.61
C SER A 238 3.04 -2.62 6.28
N ILE A 239 3.15 -1.95 5.13
CA ILE A 239 3.16 -2.58 3.81
C ILE A 239 4.49 -3.29 3.59
N ASN A 240 4.44 -4.49 3.02
CA ASN A 240 5.64 -5.26 2.69
C ASN A 240 6.59 -4.42 1.81
N ALA A 241 7.89 -4.50 2.09
CA ALA A 241 8.97 -3.76 1.43
C ALA A 241 8.97 -2.23 1.63
N ALA A 242 7.97 -1.61 2.25
CA ALA A 242 8.03 -0.20 2.62
C ALA A 242 9.17 0.06 3.61
N LYS A 243 9.93 1.15 3.41
CA LYS A 243 11.11 1.52 4.19
C LYS A 243 11.16 2.99 4.59
N GLY A 244 10.35 3.82 3.98
CA GLY A 244 10.27 5.25 4.29
C GLY A 244 8.88 5.79 4.06
N PHE A 245 8.56 6.83 4.81
CA PHE A 245 7.36 7.64 4.66
C PHE A 245 7.75 9.11 4.81
N GLU A 246 7.19 9.95 3.96
CA GLU A 246 7.47 11.37 3.94
C GLU A 246 6.17 12.12 3.64
N LEU A 247 5.76 13.01 4.57
CA LEU A 247 4.57 13.84 4.41
C LEU A 247 4.96 15.22 3.85
N GLY A 248 4.24 15.69 2.84
CA GLY A 248 4.52 16.99 2.24
C GLY A 248 5.97 17.10 1.80
N MET A 249 6.63 18.21 2.09
CA MET A 249 8.03 18.41 1.75
C MET A 249 9.03 17.56 2.57
N GLY A 250 8.59 16.91 3.64
CA GLY A 250 9.35 15.94 4.43
C GLY A 250 10.83 16.28 4.61
N PHE A 251 11.71 15.43 4.11
CA PHE A 251 13.16 15.59 4.24
C PHE A 251 13.71 16.80 3.48
N GLU A 252 13.12 17.20 2.34
CA GLU A 252 13.56 18.39 1.62
C GLU A 252 13.26 19.65 2.44
N GLY A 253 12.07 19.74 3.04
CA GLY A 253 11.70 20.84 3.92
C GLY A 253 12.66 21.03 5.11
N SER A 254 13.28 19.93 5.59
CA SER A 254 14.25 20.00 6.70
C SER A 254 15.56 20.72 6.35
N ARG A 255 15.85 20.93 5.06
CA ARG A 255 17.02 21.65 4.57
C ARG A 255 16.75 23.13 4.33
N MET A 256 15.48 23.55 4.43
CA MET A 256 15.01 24.88 4.09
C MET A 256 14.83 25.75 5.35
N ARG A 257 14.77 27.05 5.16
CA ARG A 257 14.43 27.99 6.22
C ARG A 257 12.92 28.01 6.45
N GLY A 258 12.47 28.27 7.68
CA GLY A 258 11.05 28.31 8.03
C GLY A 258 10.22 29.23 7.12
N SER A 259 10.78 30.39 6.71
CA SER A 259 10.12 31.31 5.78
C SER A 259 9.86 30.75 4.36
N GLN A 260 10.53 29.66 3.99
CA GLN A 260 10.41 29.01 2.67
C GLN A 260 9.39 27.86 2.67
N VAL A 261 8.99 27.39 3.85
CA VAL A 261 8.12 26.21 4.02
C VAL A 261 6.83 26.51 4.79
N ILE A 262 6.54 27.77 5.08
CA ILE A 262 5.26 28.15 5.68
C ILE A 262 4.13 27.99 4.65
N ASP A 263 2.94 27.64 5.14
CA ASP A 263 1.70 27.60 4.38
C ASP A 263 0.80 28.74 4.87
N PRO A 264 0.87 29.96 4.27
CA PRO A 264 0.09 31.11 4.72
C PRO A 264 -1.40 30.85 4.55
N PHE A 265 -2.20 31.18 5.57
CA PHE A 265 -3.65 31.09 5.49
C PHE A 265 -4.23 32.19 4.59
N THR A 266 -5.30 31.85 3.89
CA THR A 266 -6.10 32.76 3.09
C THR A 266 -7.57 32.35 3.16
N VAL A 267 -8.45 33.19 2.60
CA VAL A 267 -9.87 32.89 2.47
C VAL A 267 -10.11 32.37 1.05
N GLY A 268 -10.63 31.17 0.91
CA GLY A 268 -11.02 30.59 -0.37
C GLY A 268 -12.25 31.28 -1.00
N ALA A 269 -12.59 30.88 -2.22
CA ALA A 269 -13.72 31.44 -2.96
C ALA A 269 -15.07 31.24 -2.26
N ASP A 270 -15.20 30.16 -1.51
CA ASP A 270 -16.41 29.78 -0.76
C ASP A 270 -16.45 30.40 0.66
N GLY A 271 -15.48 31.25 1.00
CA GLY A 271 -15.36 31.86 2.31
C GLY A 271 -14.66 31.02 3.38
N ASP A 272 -14.26 29.80 3.05
CA ASP A 272 -13.55 28.90 3.94
C ASP A 272 -12.06 29.30 4.09
N ILE A 273 -11.50 29.02 5.27
CA ILE A 273 -10.07 29.20 5.50
C ILE A 273 -9.29 28.07 4.80
N THR A 274 -8.35 28.47 3.97
CA THR A 274 -7.45 27.57 3.25
C THR A 274 -6.00 28.08 3.32
N THR A 275 -5.07 27.42 2.64
CA THR A 275 -3.67 27.84 2.56
C THR A 275 -3.27 28.16 1.11
N THR A 276 -2.32 29.10 0.93
CA THR A 276 -1.79 29.47 -0.39
C THR A 276 -0.71 28.51 -0.88
N ALA A 277 -0.18 27.67 0.00
CA ALA A 277 0.81 26.62 -0.28
C ALA A 277 0.44 25.36 0.51
N ASN A 278 1.07 24.25 0.24
CA ASN A 278 0.80 22.97 0.90
C ASN A 278 2.09 22.19 1.16
N HIS A 279 3.07 22.85 1.76
CA HIS A 279 4.36 22.25 2.15
C HIS A 279 4.18 21.24 3.28
N SER A 280 3.22 21.46 4.18
CA SER A 280 2.86 20.57 5.29
C SER A 280 2.16 19.29 4.85
N GLY A 281 1.77 19.18 3.57
CA GLY A 281 1.08 17.99 3.05
C GLY A 281 -0.33 17.79 3.60
N GLY A 282 -1.06 18.90 3.87
CA GLY A 282 -2.46 18.87 4.31
C GLY A 282 -2.67 18.55 5.80
N ILE A 283 -1.60 18.41 6.59
CA ILE A 283 -1.69 18.06 8.01
C ILE A 283 -0.84 19.03 8.85
N GLN A 284 -1.46 19.71 9.78
CA GLN A 284 -0.82 20.66 10.70
C GLN A 284 -1.15 20.27 12.15
N GLY A 285 -0.11 20.21 13.00
CA GLY A 285 -0.29 19.81 14.40
C GLY A 285 -0.79 18.36 14.60
N GLY A 286 -0.79 17.52 13.55
CA GLY A 286 -1.34 16.15 13.57
C GLY A 286 -2.78 16.04 13.08
N ILE A 287 -3.37 17.16 12.66
CA ILE A 287 -4.78 17.28 12.28
C ILE A 287 -4.84 17.79 10.83
N SER A 288 -5.77 17.25 10.01
CA SER A 288 -5.98 17.74 8.64
C SER A 288 -6.45 19.19 8.62
N ASN A 289 -5.99 19.96 7.63
CA ASN A 289 -6.31 21.38 7.50
C ASN A 289 -7.27 21.71 6.33
N GLY A 290 -7.80 20.68 5.64
CA GLY A 290 -8.70 20.86 4.50
C GLY A 290 -8.01 20.94 3.15
N ALA A 291 -6.69 21.13 3.10
CA ALA A 291 -5.91 20.99 1.86
C ALA A 291 -5.71 19.53 1.48
N ASP A 292 -5.27 19.29 0.23
CA ASP A 292 -4.91 17.94 -0.22
C ASP A 292 -3.87 17.32 0.74
N ILE A 293 -4.11 16.07 1.16
CA ILE A 293 -3.11 15.33 1.93
C ILE A 293 -2.25 14.58 0.94
N TRP A 294 -0.93 14.87 0.91
CA TRP A 294 -0.01 14.17 0.02
C TRP A 294 1.25 13.70 0.73
N PHE A 295 1.70 12.50 0.34
CA PHE A 295 2.85 11.85 0.95
C PHE A 295 3.53 10.87 0.00
N ASN A 296 4.77 10.52 0.32
CA ASN A 296 5.60 9.57 -0.40
C ASN A 296 5.87 8.33 0.44
N VAL A 297 5.88 7.16 -0.21
CA VAL A 297 6.23 5.88 0.41
C VAL A 297 7.36 5.23 -0.38
N ALA A 298 8.51 5.03 0.27
CA ALA A 298 9.67 4.41 -0.34
C ALA A 298 9.65 2.88 -0.16
N PHE A 299 9.82 2.16 -1.25
CA PHE A 299 9.89 0.69 -1.31
C PHE A 299 11.30 0.24 -1.68
N LYS A 300 11.85 -0.68 -0.86
CA LYS A 300 13.14 -1.29 -1.18
C LYS A 300 13.02 -2.26 -2.35
N PRO A 301 14.14 -2.58 -3.04
CA PRO A 301 14.19 -3.70 -3.98
C PRO A 301 13.71 -5.01 -3.35
N VAL A 302 13.18 -5.91 -4.17
CA VAL A 302 12.77 -7.26 -3.73
C VAL A 302 13.99 -8.03 -3.25
N ALA A 303 13.86 -8.71 -2.12
CA ALA A 303 14.99 -9.41 -1.49
C ALA A 303 15.43 -10.68 -2.24
N THR A 304 14.56 -11.26 -3.06
CA THR A 304 14.85 -12.51 -3.78
C THR A 304 15.38 -12.21 -5.17
N LEU A 305 16.67 -12.44 -5.38
CA LEU A 305 17.37 -12.22 -6.65
C LEU A 305 17.44 -13.53 -7.44
N LEU A 306 17.40 -13.44 -8.78
CA LEU A 306 17.61 -14.59 -9.68
C LEU A 306 19.10 -14.80 -10.02
N ARG A 307 20.00 -14.31 -9.18
CA ARG A 307 21.45 -14.44 -9.25
C ARG A 307 21.96 -15.11 -7.97
N PRO A 308 23.16 -15.78 -8.01
CA PRO A 308 23.75 -16.39 -6.83
C PRO A 308 24.02 -15.35 -5.72
N VAL A 309 23.65 -15.66 -4.49
CA VAL A 309 23.87 -14.81 -3.32
C VAL A 309 24.40 -15.65 -2.17
N ASP A 310 25.49 -15.21 -1.55
CA ASP A 310 26.06 -15.90 -0.39
C ASP A 310 25.21 -15.61 0.85
N THR A 311 24.94 -16.68 1.61
CA THR A 311 24.14 -16.63 2.83
C THR A 311 24.52 -17.78 3.78
N VAL A 312 23.67 -18.04 4.75
CA VAL A 312 23.84 -19.16 5.69
C VAL A 312 22.56 -19.98 5.83
N THR A 313 22.73 -21.23 6.23
CA THR A 313 21.61 -22.06 6.69
C THR A 313 21.18 -21.68 8.11
N GLU A 314 20.04 -22.19 8.55
CA GLU A 314 19.53 -22.05 9.93
C GLU A 314 20.53 -22.60 10.97
N ASN A 315 21.43 -23.51 10.57
CA ASN A 315 22.50 -24.09 11.40
C ASN A 315 23.82 -23.32 11.27
N GLY A 316 23.86 -22.16 10.62
CA GLY A 316 25.07 -21.32 10.49
C GLY A 316 26.07 -21.75 9.42
N GLN A 317 25.77 -22.73 8.58
CA GLN A 317 26.66 -23.17 7.50
C GLN A 317 26.59 -22.18 6.33
N ARG A 318 27.74 -21.77 5.78
CA ARG A 318 27.82 -20.93 4.58
C ARG A 318 27.35 -21.67 3.35
N VAL A 319 26.48 -21.03 2.56
CA VAL A 319 25.94 -21.57 1.32
C VAL A 319 25.76 -20.44 0.30
N THR A 320 25.85 -20.77 -0.99
CA THR A 320 25.46 -19.87 -2.05
C THR A 320 24.05 -20.24 -2.51
N LEU A 321 23.08 -19.36 -2.25
CA LEU A 321 21.70 -19.53 -2.66
C LEU A 321 21.53 -19.02 -4.10
N LYS A 322 21.00 -19.86 -4.97
CA LYS A 322 20.45 -19.46 -6.27
C LYS A 322 18.94 -19.65 -6.21
N ALA A 323 18.23 -18.56 -5.93
CA ALA A 323 16.78 -18.60 -5.86
C ALA A 323 16.18 -19.01 -7.21
N ARG A 324 15.06 -19.74 -7.15
CA ARG A 324 14.21 -20.11 -8.27
C ARG A 324 12.84 -19.51 -8.05
N GLY A 325 11.99 -19.56 -9.06
CA GLY A 325 10.60 -19.10 -8.95
C GLY A 325 10.36 -17.73 -9.60
N ARG A 326 9.16 -17.22 -9.39
CA ARG A 326 8.60 -16.05 -10.08
C ARG A 326 8.53 -14.88 -9.10
N HIS A 327 9.48 -13.94 -9.19
CA HIS A 327 9.54 -12.77 -8.33
C HIS A 327 9.32 -11.49 -9.14
N ASP A 328 8.83 -10.44 -8.47
CA ASP A 328 8.71 -9.11 -9.08
C ASP A 328 10.11 -8.50 -9.24
N PRO A 329 10.50 -7.98 -10.41
CA PRO A 329 11.71 -7.19 -10.56
C PRO A 329 11.57 -5.81 -9.86
N CYS A 330 10.34 -5.31 -9.78
CA CYS A 330 9.98 -4.09 -9.06
C CYS A 330 8.59 -4.24 -8.45
N VAL A 331 8.43 -3.97 -7.14
CA VAL A 331 7.13 -4.07 -6.46
C VAL A 331 6.28 -2.81 -6.61
N VAL A 332 6.88 -1.68 -7.00
CA VAL A 332 6.25 -0.35 -6.94
C VAL A 332 4.93 -0.29 -7.70
N PRO A 333 4.81 -0.78 -8.95
CA PRO A 333 3.53 -0.71 -9.67
C PRO A 333 2.39 -1.45 -8.98
N ARG A 334 2.70 -2.56 -8.29
CA ARG A 334 1.72 -3.34 -7.53
C ARG A 334 1.45 -2.79 -6.13
N ALA A 335 2.36 -1.96 -5.61
CA ALA A 335 2.19 -1.29 -4.33
C ALA A 335 1.19 -0.11 -4.41
N VAL A 336 1.00 0.48 -5.59
CA VAL A 336 0.08 1.62 -5.78
C VAL A 336 -1.32 1.35 -5.20
N PRO A 337 -2.08 0.32 -5.61
CA PRO A 337 -3.41 0.07 -5.04
C PRO A 337 -3.37 -0.33 -3.55
N VAL A 338 -2.24 -0.83 -3.05
CA VAL A 338 -2.09 -1.14 -1.62
C VAL A 338 -1.90 0.13 -0.79
N VAL A 339 -1.14 1.11 -1.30
CA VAL A 339 -0.98 2.44 -0.69
C VAL A 339 -2.33 3.16 -0.64
N GLU A 340 -3.09 3.17 -1.75
CA GLU A 340 -4.44 3.73 -1.79
C GLU A 340 -5.37 3.07 -0.76
N ALA A 341 -5.34 1.75 -0.67
CA ALA A 341 -6.16 0.99 0.26
C ALA A 341 -5.85 1.33 1.72
N MET A 342 -4.58 1.36 2.08
CA MET A 342 -4.16 1.68 3.45
C MET A 342 -4.44 3.15 3.79
N ALA A 343 -4.27 4.08 2.85
CA ALA A 343 -4.62 5.49 3.01
C ALA A 343 -6.13 5.67 3.25
N ALA A 344 -6.95 5.01 2.43
CA ALA A 344 -8.41 5.07 2.55
C ALA A 344 -8.91 4.52 3.89
N MET A 345 -8.40 3.36 4.31
CA MET A 345 -8.76 2.77 5.61
C MET A 345 -8.37 3.69 6.78
N THR A 346 -7.16 4.27 6.72
CA THR A 346 -6.68 5.19 7.76
C THR A 346 -7.54 6.44 7.85
N LEU A 347 -7.86 7.04 6.71
CA LEU A 347 -8.67 8.25 6.68
C LEU A 347 -10.10 7.98 7.14
N LEU A 348 -10.72 6.89 6.70
CA LEU A 348 -12.07 6.52 7.13
C LEU A 348 -12.10 6.26 8.64
N ASP A 349 -11.10 5.57 9.20
CA ASP A 349 -11.01 5.33 10.63
C ASP A 349 -10.91 6.66 11.42
N ALA A 350 -10.07 7.60 10.96
CA ALA A 350 -9.96 8.94 11.53
C ALA A 350 -11.28 9.73 11.43
N MET A 351 -12.00 9.64 10.30
CA MET A 351 -13.31 10.27 10.14
C MET A 351 -14.36 9.71 11.10
N LEU A 352 -14.39 8.40 11.28
CA LEU A 352 -15.33 7.76 12.21
C LEU A 352 -15.02 8.11 13.66
N MET A 353 -13.74 8.19 14.05
CA MET A 353 -13.32 8.67 15.37
C MET A 353 -13.74 10.14 15.59
N ASN A 354 -13.60 10.98 14.58
CA ASN A 354 -13.91 12.42 14.68
C ASN A 354 -15.40 12.72 14.92
N ARG A 355 -16.31 11.76 14.66
CA ARG A 355 -17.77 11.95 14.89
C ARG A 355 -18.12 12.25 16.35
N SER A 356 -17.27 11.91 17.27
CA SER A 356 -17.45 12.19 18.71
C SER A 356 -16.70 13.41 19.22
N ALA A 357 -15.97 14.13 18.36
CA ALA A 357 -15.11 15.24 18.77
C ALA A 357 -15.87 16.53 19.13
N ARG A 358 -17.12 16.66 18.67
CA ARG A 358 -18.00 17.81 18.98
C ARG A 358 -19.41 17.35 19.30
N LEU A 359 -20.06 18.09 20.20
CA LEU A 359 -21.50 17.96 20.51
C LEU A 359 -22.35 18.61 19.42
#